data_4c804914b416294eadf8510006e0552c
#
_entry.id   4c804914b416294eadf8510006e0552c
#
_cell.length_a   1.000
_cell.length_b   1.000
_cell.length_c   1.000
_cell.angle_alpha   90.00
_cell.angle_beta   90.00
_cell.angle_gamma   90.00
#
_symmetry.space_group_name_H-M   'P 1'
#
loop_
_entity.id
_entity.type
_entity.pdbx_description
1 polymer ?
#
loop_
_entity_poly.entity_id
_entity_poly.type
_entity_poly.pdbx_seq_one_letter_code
_entity_poly.pdbx_strand_id
1 'polypeptide(L)'
;KDLDIQRDMVFPCDRESVEKRVTFLREKHGYTEFAGENVEYHPSGCVTFPVLGTKAKQEDKLAFDPDRSKRRKFYAEVVELFSDYTVFVGGSSSFDMAPKPYNKYHALDLYCQEHGLSHENVLFVGDDYGPGGNDEAVFKSDFAAVAIDDYHTTPEILKFLL
;
A
#
# COMPACT_ATOMS: atom_id res chain seq x y z
N LYS A 1 -23.30 1.20 -4.21
CA LYS A 1 -22.75 2.16 -5.20
C LYS A 1 -21.92 1.36 -6.17
N ASP A 2 -22.26 1.42 -7.44
CA ASP A 2 -21.44 0.83 -8.50
C ASP A 2 -20.15 1.63 -8.60
N LEU A 3 -19.01 0.95 -8.57
CA LEU A 3 -17.72 1.56 -8.82
C LEU A 3 -17.56 1.74 -10.33
N ASP A 4 -17.31 2.96 -10.77
CA ASP A 4 -16.94 3.24 -12.15
C ASP A 4 -15.42 3.05 -12.30
N ILE A 5 -15.03 1.90 -12.85
CA ILE A 5 -13.62 1.57 -13.09
C ILE A 5 -13.18 2.29 -14.36
N GLN A 6 -12.39 3.34 -14.21
CA GLN A 6 -11.86 4.12 -15.33
C GLN A 6 -10.75 3.39 -16.06
N ARG A 7 -9.94 2.62 -15.33
CA ARG A 7 -8.83 1.85 -15.88
C ARG A 7 -8.54 0.62 -15.04
N ASP A 8 -8.34 -0.50 -15.69
CA ASP A 8 -7.85 -1.74 -15.08
C ASP A 8 -6.56 -2.18 -15.80
N MET A 9 -5.51 -2.44 -15.03
CA MET A 9 -4.23 -2.91 -15.54
C MET A 9 -3.85 -4.21 -14.85
N VAL A 10 -3.47 -5.21 -15.66
CA VAL A 10 -3.09 -6.53 -15.18
C VAL A 10 -1.65 -6.81 -15.58
N PHE A 11 -0.84 -7.20 -14.61
CA PHE A 11 0.58 -7.52 -14.78
C PHE A 11 0.85 -8.99 -14.42
N PRO A 12 1.81 -9.63 -15.10
CA PRO A 12 2.23 -10.97 -14.72
C PRO A 12 2.88 -10.96 -13.33
N CYS A 13 2.64 -12.01 -12.57
CA CYS A 13 3.25 -12.22 -11.25
C CYS A 13 3.97 -13.57 -11.23
N ASP A 14 5.27 -13.55 -10.98
CA ASP A 14 6.05 -14.76 -10.72
C ASP A 14 5.81 -15.25 -9.29
N ARG A 15 4.75 -16.04 -9.14
CA ARG A 15 4.31 -16.54 -7.83
C ARG A 15 5.39 -17.37 -7.12
N GLU A 16 6.16 -18.17 -7.85
CA GLU A 16 7.22 -18.99 -7.25
C GLU A 16 8.31 -18.12 -6.63
N SER A 17 8.73 -17.09 -7.35
CA SER A 17 9.70 -16.12 -6.85
C SER A 17 9.18 -15.36 -5.64
N VAL A 18 7.93 -14.91 -5.69
CA VAL A 18 7.27 -14.20 -4.56
C VAL A 18 7.20 -15.08 -3.32
N GLU A 19 6.75 -16.33 -3.45
CA GLU A 19 6.68 -17.28 -2.33
C GLU A 19 8.04 -17.51 -1.67
N LYS A 20 9.09 -17.71 -2.45
CA LYS A 20 10.46 -17.89 -1.93
C LYS A 20 10.93 -16.66 -1.15
N ARG A 21 10.69 -15.47 -1.68
CA ARG A 21 11.07 -14.20 -1.03
C ARG A 21 10.31 -13.98 0.28
N VAL A 22 9.01 -14.24 0.32
CA VAL A 22 8.19 -14.11 1.53
C VAL A 22 8.60 -15.17 2.57
N THR A 23 8.81 -16.41 2.16
CA THR A 23 9.26 -17.47 3.06
C THR A 23 10.60 -17.12 3.70
N PHE A 24 11.57 -16.64 2.92
CA PHE A 24 12.84 -16.14 3.44
C PHE A 24 12.66 -15.04 4.51
N LEU A 25 11.80 -14.04 4.25
CA LEU A 25 11.53 -12.98 5.22
C LEU A 25 10.89 -13.51 6.50
N ARG A 26 9.95 -14.46 6.38
CA ARG A 26 9.32 -15.11 7.55
C ARG A 26 10.34 -15.82 8.43
N GLU A 27 11.18 -16.65 7.83
CA GLU A 27 12.22 -17.41 8.54
C GLU A 27 13.20 -16.45 9.22
N LYS A 28 13.67 -15.44 8.51
CA LYS A 28 14.66 -14.47 9.02
C LYS A 28 14.13 -13.64 10.18
N HIS A 29 12.86 -13.22 10.13
CA HIS A 29 12.26 -12.34 11.12
C HIS A 29 11.39 -13.08 12.17
N GLY A 30 11.33 -14.41 12.12
CA GLY A 30 10.63 -15.21 13.10
C GLY A 30 9.10 -15.22 12.96
N TYR A 31 8.58 -14.97 11.75
CA TYR A 31 7.13 -15.00 11.45
C TYR A 31 6.72 -16.30 10.77
N THR A 32 7.23 -17.44 11.26
CA THR A 32 7.01 -18.77 10.67
C THR A 32 5.64 -19.35 10.95
N GLU A 33 4.99 -18.88 12.04
CA GLU A 33 3.61 -19.26 12.37
C GLU A 33 2.63 -18.21 11.85
N PHE A 34 1.71 -18.62 10.98
CA PHE A 34 0.70 -17.76 10.38
C PHE A 34 -0.57 -18.54 10.04
N ALA A 35 -1.68 -17.85 9.90
CA ALA A 35 -2.99 -18.45 9.63
C ALA A 35 -3.39 -18.25 8.15
N GLY A 36 -3.63 -19.32 7.43
CA GLY A 36 -4.05 -19.29 6.02
C GLY A 36 -2.88 -19.28 5.05
N GLU A 37 -2.96 -18.46 4.01
CA GLU A 37 -1.97 -18.43 2.93
C GLU A 37 -0.75 -17.57 3.30
N ASN A 38 0.39 -17.93 2.75
CA ASN A 38 1.66 -17.22 2.89
C ASN A 38 1.63 -15.86 2.18
N VAL A 39 1.00 -15.81 1.02
CA VAL A 39 0.88 -14.64 0.15
C VAL A 39 -0.56 -14.54 -0.34
N GLU A 40 -1.08 -13.32 -0.46
CA GLU A 40 -2.32 -13.03 -1.16
C GLU A 40 -1.99 -12.44 -2.53
N TYR A 41 -2.55 -13.05 -3.59
CA TYR A 41 -2.34 -12.63 -4.97
C TYR A 41 -3.58 -11.95 -5.52
N HIS A 42 -3.40 -10.77 -6.10
CA HIS A 42 -4.46 -10.00 -6.72
C HIS A 42 -4.43 -10.14 -8.25
N PRO A 43 -5.59 -10.10 -8.92
CA PRO A 43 -5.66 -10.21 -10.39
C PRO A 43 -4.83 -9.16 -11.12
N SER A 44 -4.64 -7.98 -10.53
CA SER A 44 -3.83 -6.89 -11.07
C SER A 44 -2.32 -7.18 -11.14
N GLY A 45 -1.85 -8.27 -10.52
CA GLY A 45 -0.42 -8.55 -10.32
C GLY A 45 0.15 -7.95 -9.03
N CYS A 46 -0.66 -7.21 -8.28
CA CYS A 46 -0.30 -6.83 -6.91
C CYS A 46 -0.25 -8.07 -6.01
N VAL A 47 0.58 -8.00 -4.97
CA VAL A 47 0.70 -9.06 -3.98
C VAL A 47 0.68 -8.46 -2.58
N THR A 48 0.14 -9.22 -1.63
CA THR A 48 0.19 -8.87 -0.21
C THR A 48 0.95 -9.93 0.56
N PHE A 49 1.94 -9.52 1.34
CA PHE A 49 2.58 -10.34 2.35
C PHE A 49 1.90 -10.11 3.71
N PRO A 50 0.93 -10.95 4.10
CA PRO A 50 0.25 -10.83 5.39
C PRO A 50 1.13 -11.48 6.47
N VAL A 51 1.78 -10.68 7.32
CA VAL A 51 2.73 -11.20 8.32
C VAL A 51 2.10 -12.25 9.23
N LEU A 52 0.85 -12.06 9.63
CA LEU A 52 0.09 -13.02 10.43
C LEU A 52 -0.71 -14.05 9.59
N GLY A 53 -0.62 -13.96 8.26
CA GLY A 53 -1.36 -14.79 7.31
C GLY A 53 -2.75 -14.23 6.94
N THR A 54 -3.30 -14.75 5.83
CA THR A 54 -4.56 -14.25 5.26
C THR A 54 -5.77 -14.47 6.17
N LYS A 55 -5.76 -15.54 6.98
CA LYS A 55 -6.87 -15.96 7.86
C LYS A 55 -6.65 -15.59 9.33
N ALA A 56 -5.66 -14.76 9.67
CA ALA A 56 -5.51 -14.26 11.02
C ALA A 56 -6.75 -13.46 11.46
N LYS A 57 -7.12 -13.57 12.72
CA LYS A 57 -8.27 -12.84 13.27
C LYS A 57 -8.05 -11.34 13.19
N GLN A 58 -9.13 -10.59 12.99
CA GLN A 58 -9.07 -9.14 12.88
C GLN A 58 -8.48 -8.48 14.15
N GLU A 59 -8.82 -9.01 15.32
CA GLU A 59 -8.31 -8.55 16.61
C GLU A 59 -6.78 -8.67 16.67
N ASP A 60 -6.23 -9.84 16.26
CA ASP A 60 -4.79 -10.09 16.24
C ASP A 60 -4.08 -9.17 15.24
N LYS A 61 -4.66 -8.96 14.06
CA LYS A 61 -4.14 -8.05 13.04
C LYS A 61 -4.04 -6.62 13.56
N LEU A 62 -5.07 -6.12 14.23
CA LEU A 62 -5.10 -4.76 14.79
C LEU A 62 -4.13 -4.58 15.96
N ALA A 63 -3.98 -5.61 16.80
CA ALA A 63 -3.07 -5.59 17.95
C ALA A 63 -1.59 -5.80 17.58
N PHE A 64 -1.31 -6.35 16.41
CA PHE A 64 0.03 -6.78 16.01
C PHE A 64 1.03 -5.64 15.94
N ASP A 65 0.70 -4.58 15.21
CA ASP A 65 1.64 -3.51 14.87
C ASP A 65 0.90 -2.19 14.62
N PRO A 66 0.21 -1.65 15.66
CA PRO A 66 -0.68 -0.50 15.49
C PRO A 66 0.04 0.78 15.05
N ASP A 67 1.30 0.95 15.42
CA ASP A 67 2.16 2.07 15.03
C ASP A 67 3.08 1.77 13.85
N ARG A 68 2.95 0.58 13.24
CA ARG A 68 3.77 0.07 12.14
C ARG A 68 5.26 -0.08 12.44
N SER A 69 5.67 0.07 13.70
CA SER A 69 7.09 0.06 14.10
C SER A 69 7.76 -1.28 13.88
N LYS A 70 7.03 -2.40 14.07
CA LYS A 70 7.58 -3.74 13.87
C LYS A 70 7.92 -3.98 12.40
N ARG A 71 6.99 -3.68 11.48
CA ARG A 71 7.20 -3.84 10.02
C ARG A 71 8.23 -2.85 9.49
N ARG A 72 8.25 -1.61 9.99
CA ARG A 72 9.24 -0.61 9.59
C ARG A 72 10.68 -1.01 9.91
N LYS A 73 10.92 -1.85 10.93
CA LYS A 73 12.27 -2.33 11.27
C LYS A 73 12.94 -3.10 10.12
N PHE A 74 12.18 -3.81 9.31
CA PHE A 74 12.73 -4.57 8.19
C PHE A 74 12.17 -4.15 6.82
N TYR A 75 11.48 -3.01 6.77
CA TYR A 75 10.90 -2.46 5.53
C TYR A 75 11.95 -2.28 4.42
N ALA A 76 13.13 -1.75 4.74
CA ALA A 76 14.20 -1.55 3.76
C ALA A 76 14.64 -2.87 3.11
N GLU A 77 14.68 -3.97 3.88
CA GLU A 77 15.01 -5.30 3.37
C GLU A 77 13.89 -5.84 2.46
N VAL A 78 12.62 -5.60 2.82
CA VAL A 78 11.51 -5.98 1.94
C VAL A 78 11.60 -5.23 0.62
N VAL A 79 11.89 -3.92 0.64
CA VAL A 79 12.06 -3.10 -0.57
C VAL A 79 13.22 -3.61 -1.44
N GLU A 80 14.34 -3.98 -0.84
CA GLU A 80 15.50 -4.52 -1.56
C GLU A 80 15.16 -5.86 -2.21
N LEU A 81 14.55 -6.78 -1.44
CA LEU A 81 14.21 -8.12 -1.90
C LEU A 81 13.12 -8.11 -2.99
N PHE A 82 12.20 -7.14 -2.92
CA PHE A 82 11.13 -6.92 -3.89
C PHE A 82 11.41 -5.70 -4.77
N SER A 83 12.62 -5.63 -5.33
CA SER A 83 13.08 -4.51 -6.15
C SER A 83 12.27 -4.28 -7.44
N ASP A 84 11.52 -5.27 -7.88
CA ASP A 84 10.55 -5.26 -8.99
C ASP A 84 9.16 -4.71 -8.62
N TYR A 85 8.92 -4.48 -7.31
CA TYR A 85 7.68 -3.92 -6.78
C TYR A 85 7.90 -2.57 -6.11
N THR A 86 6.84 -1.78 -6.02
CA THR A 86 6.69 -0.70 -5.05
C THR A 86 6.08 -1.30 -3.80
N VAL A 87 6.78 -1.21 -2.67
CA VAL A 87 6.39 -1.84 -1.40
C VAL A 87 5.81 -0.81 -0.46
N PHE A 88 4.70 -1.15 0.18
CA PHE A 88 4.04 -0.35 1.20
C PHE A 88 3.94 -1.12 2.51
N VAL A 89 4.04 -0.42 3.63
CA VAL A 89 3.65 -0.93 4.95
C VAL A 89 2.13 -0.82 5.04
N GLY A 90 1.43 -1.77 4.40
CA GLY A 90 -0.01 -1.74 4.20
C GLY A 90 -0.81 -2.29 5.37
N GLY A 91 -2.07 -1.96 5.41
CA GLY A 91 -3.03 -2.50 6.37
C GLY A 91 -2.56 -2.48 7.82
N SER A 92 -3.13 -3.36 8.64
CA SER A 92 -2.77 -3.51 10.06
C SER A 92 -1.60 -4.48 10.30
N SER A 93 -1.33 -5.42 9.38
CA SER A 93 -0.33 -6.49 9.58
C SER A 93 0.30 -7.01 8.29
N SER A 94 0.30 -6.23 7.20
CA SER A 94 0.81 -6.66 5.91
C SER A 94 1.84 -5.69 5.32
N PHE A 95 2.57 -6.20 4.32
CA PHE A 95 3.19 -5.39 3.28
C PHE A 95 2.38 -5.58 2.01
N ASP A 96 2.01 -4.48 1.37
CA ASP A 96 1.32 -4.49 0.10
C ASP A 96 2.31 -4.06 -0.99
N MET A 97 2.27 -4.73 -2.13
CA MET A 97 3.25 -4.56 -3.19
C MET A 97 2.55 -4.42 -4.52
N ALA A 98 2.82 -3.33 -5.21
CA ALA A 98 2.35 -3.09 -6.57
C ALA A 98 3.52 -3.25 -7.56
N PRO A 99 3.30 -3.83 -8.76
CA PRO A 99 4.32 -3.84 -9.80
C PRO A 99 4.88 -2.43 -10.04
N LYS A 100 6.20 -2.28 -10.14
CA LYS A 100 6.78 -0.97 -10.46
C LYS A 100 6.38 -0.50 -11.86
N PRO A 101 6.22 0.80 -12.03
CA PRO A 101 6.44 1.92 -11.08
C PRO A 101 5.19 2.34 -10.30
N TYR A 102 4.15 1.51 -10.30
CA TYR A 102 2.81 1.89 -9.85
C TYR A 102 2.70 2.14 -8.35
N ASN A 103 2.07 3.27 -8.02
CA ASN A 103 1.69 3.74 -6.69
C ASN A 103 0.56 4.77 -6.84
N LYS A 104 0.10 5.37 -5.76
CA LYS A 104 -0.97 6.39 -5.81
C LYS A 104 -0.59 7.64 -6.59
N TYR A 105 0.68 8.09 -6.50
CA TYR A 105 1.17 9.20 -7.31
C TYR A 105 1.03 8.89 -8.81
N HIS A 106 1.50 7.72 -9.23
CA HIS A 106 1.46 7.31 -10.63
C HIS A 106 0.03 7.24 -11.18
N ALA A 107 -0.89 6.72 -10.38
CA ALA A 107 -2.31 6.64 -10.74
C ALA A 107 -2.92 8.04 -10.88
N LEU A 108 -2.61 8.95 -9.96
CA LEU A 108 -3.12 10.31 -9.95
C LEU A 108 -2.54 11.15 -11.10
N ASP A 109 -1.22 11.06 -11.32
CA ASP A 109 -0.52 11.72 -12.43
C ASP A 109 -1.09 11.28 -13.79
N LEU A 110 -1.26 9.97 -13.96
CA LEU A 110 -1.85 9.42 -15.17
C LEU A 110 -3.28 9.93 -15.40
N TYR A 111 -4.09 9.97 -14.35
CA TYR A 111 -5.43 10.53 -14.41
C TYR A 111 -5.40 12.01 -14.85
N CYS A 112 -4.49 12.80 -14.28
CA CYS A 112 -4.32 14.21 -14.65
C CYS A 112 -3.93 14.37 -16.11
N GLN A 113 -2.99 13.57 -16.62
CA GLN A 113 -2.57 13.59 -18.01
C GLN A 113 -3.74 13.26 -18.96
N GLU A 114 -4.52 12.23 -18.67
CA GLU A 114 -5.65 11.80 -19.47
C GLU A 114 -6.79 12.83 -19.52
N HIS A 115 -6.95 13.63 -18.47
CA HIS A 115 -8.02 14.63 -18.33
C HIS A 115 -7.56 16.07 -18.59
N GLY A 116 -6.28 16.27 -18.93
CA GLY A 116 -5.71 17.59 -19.16
C GLY A 116 -5.71 18.49 -17.90
N LEU A 117 -5.56 17.86 -16.72
CA LEU A 117 -5.50 18.56 -15.45
C LEU A 117 -4.05 18.91 -15.09
N SER A 118 -3.82 20.12 -14.59
CA SER A 118 -2.55 20.49 -13.95
C SER A 118 -2.56 20.00 -12.49
N HIS A 119 -1.40 19.52 -11.98
CA HIS A 119 -1.26 19.09 -10.59
C HIS A 119 -1.68 20.17 -9.58
N GLU A 120 -1.43 21.43 -9.88
CA GLU A 120 -1.83 22.58 -9.05
C GLU A 120 -3.35 22.74 -8.89
N ASN A 121 -4.15 22.12 -9.77
CA ASN A 121 -5.61 22.10 -9.71
C ASN A 121 -6.19 20.88 -9.00
N VAL A 122 -5.32 20.05 -8.42
CA VAL A 122 -5.70 18.82 -7.75
C VAL A 122 -5.28 18.88 -6.28
N LEU A 123 -6.22 18.60 -5.38
CA LEU A 123 -5.96 18.46 -3.95
C LEU A 123 -6.08 16.99 -3.55
N PHE A 124 -5.00 16.43 -3.05
CA PHE A 124 -4.98 15.08 -2.47
C PHE A 124 -5.22 15.13 -0.97
N VAL A 125 -6.00 14.20 -0.46
CA VAL A 125 -6.23 14.02 0.99
C VAL A 125 -5.86 12.60 1.36
N GLY A 126 -4.95 12.42 2.32
CA GLY A 126 -4.46 11.10 2.71
C GLY A 126 -4.05 11.01 4.16
N ASP A 127 -4.05 9.79 4.70
CA ASP A 127 -3.75 9.48 6.10
C ASP A 127 -2.46 8.67 6.28
N ASP A 128 -1.90 8.10 5.20
CA ASP A 128 -0.74 7.20 5.25
C ASP A 128 0.50 7.80 4.56
N TYR A 129 0.92 8.97 5.02
CA TYR A 129 1.99 9.78 4.44
C TYR A 129 3.39 9.50 5.03
N GLY A 130 3.49 8.68 6.10
CA GLY A 130 4.75 8.32 6.73
C GLY A 130 5.62 7.37 5.89
N PRO A 131 6.88 7.08 6.33
CA PRO A 131 7.79 6.21 5.59
C PRO A 131 7.20 4.84 5.27
N GLY A 132 7.16 4.49 3.99
CA GLY A 132 6.54 3.27 3.48
C GLY A 132 5.01 3.30 3.42
N GLY A 133 4.39 4.44 3.74
CA GLY A 133 2.95 4.62 3.58
C GLY A 133 2.51 4.68 2.12
N ASN A 134 1.29 4.30 1.85
CA ASN A 134 0.80 4.24 0.47
C ASN A 134 0.53 5.63 -0.15
N ASP A 135 0.41 6.68 0.68
CA ASP A 135 0.25 8.07 0.27
C ASP A 135 1.58 8.83 0.16
N GLU A 136 2.67 8.25 0.71
CA GLU A 136 3.98 8.90 0.79
C GLU A 136 4.44 9.50 -0.54
N ALA A 137 4.24 8.77 -1.65
CA ALA A 137 4.68 9.22 -2.97
C ALA A 137 3.94 10.49 -3.44
N VAL A 138 2.67 10.65 -3.10
CA VAL A 138 1.90 11.87 -3.42
C VAL A 138 2.34 13.03 -2.54
N PHE A 139 2.55 12.78 -1.24
CA PHE A 139 3.01 13.82 -0.31
C PHE A 139 4.42 14.33 -0.60
N LYS A 140 5.24 13.53 -1.29
CA LYS A 140 6.59 13.91 -1.74
C LYS A 140 6.62 14.53 -3.15
N SER A 141 5.48 14.64 -3.79
CA SER A 141 5.36 15.18 -5.14
C SER A 141 5.00 16.68 -5.13
N ASP A 142 4.67 17.19 -6.30
CA ASP A 142 4.20 18.55 -6.54
C ASP A 142 2.68 18.73 -6.43
N PHE A 143 1.93 17.67 -6.11
CA PHE A 143 0.51 17.81 -5.79
C PHE A 143 0.28 18.55 -4.47
N ALA A 144 -0.73 19.43 -4.45
CA ALA A 144 -1.23 19.94 -3.18
C ALA A 144 -1.82 18.78 -2.36
N ALA A 145 -1.38 18.65 -1.10
CA ALA A 145 -1.82 17.55 -0.26
C ALA A 145 -2.20 18.00 1.15
N VAL A 146 -3.24 17.40 1.70
CA VAL A 146 -3.72 17.58 3.08
C VAL A 146 -3.56 16.27 3.83
N ALA A 147 -2.76 16.30 4.89
CA ALA A 147 -2.64 15.16 5.80
C ALA A 147 -3.81 15.13 6.79
N ILE A 148 -4.36 13.95 6.99
CA ILE A 148 -5.39 13.69 8.00
C ILE A 148 -4.94 12.51 8.86
N ASP A 149 -5.27 12.54 10.15
CA ASP A 149 -4.96 11.43 11.06
C ASP A 149 -6.11 10.42 11.15
N ASP A 150 -7.32 10.86 10.84
CA ASP A 150 -8.53 10.04 10.85
C ASP A 150 -9.41 10.40 9.65
N TYR A 151 -9.65 9.45 8.78
CA TYR A 151 -10.48 9.65 7.58
C TYR A 151 -11.94 10.04 7.90
N HIS A 152 -12.43 9.75 9.11
CA HIS A 152 -13.76 10.21 9.56
C HIS A 152 -13.85 11.73 9.67
N THR A 153 -12.72 12.43 9.85
CA THR A 153 -12.66 13.89 9.93
C THR A 153 -12.62 14.56 8.56
N THR A 154 -12.48 13.80 7.48
CA THR A 154 -12.39 14.33 6.10
C THR A 154 -13.51 15.31 5.75
N PRO A 155 -14.81 15.04 6.05
CA PRO A 155 -15.89 15.99 5.74
C PRO A 155 -15.73 17.33 6.45
N GLU A 156 -15.20 17.34 7.67
CA GLU A 156 -14.97 18.57 8.45
C GLU A 156 -13.81 19.38 7.87
N ILE A 157 -12.73 18.69 7.53
CA ILE A 157 -11.51 19.31 6.99
C ILE A 157 -11.79 19.93 5.61
N LEU A 158 -12.62 19.28 4.80
CA LEU A 158 -12.92 19.74 3.44
C LEU A 158 -14.10 20.72 3.34
N LYS A 159 -14.67 21.17 4.46
CA LYS A 159 -15.77 22.16 4.46
C LYS A 159 -15.47 23.44 3.67
N PHE A 160 -14.19 23.82 3.57
CA PHE A 160 -13.78 25.01 2.82
C PHE A 160 -13.89 24.82 1.30
N LEU A 161 -14.11 23.62 0.80
CA LEU A 161 -14.32 23.33 -0.62
C LEU A 161 -15.80 23.37 -1.03
N LEU A 162 -16.71 23.46 -0.06
CA LEU A 162 -18.15 23.53 -0.25
C LEU A 162 -18.65 24.97 -0.13
#